data_5c5553d2959bb5c17acb9f370363b9ed
#
_entry.id   5c5553d2959bb5c17acb9f370363b9ed
#
_cell.length_a   1.000
_cell.length_b   1.000
_cell.length_c   1.000
_cell.angle_alpha   90.00
_cell.angle_beta   90.00
_cell.angle_gamma   90.00
#
_symmetry.space_group_name_H-M   'P 1'
#
loop_
_entity.id
_entity.type
_entity.pdbx_description
1 polymer ?
#
loop_
_entity_poly.entity_id
_entity_poly.type
_entity_poly.pdbx_seq_one_letter_code
_entity_poly.pdbx_strand_id
1 'polypeptide(L)'
;MAKISVLGSGSWGMALALLLYNNGHEVLLWSARPEDARKLREKRENPDRLPGVQIPEDIEILTDLERAIKSADVTVLAVASPYIRSTAHKMAPFIRKGQKIVNVAKGIEEKTLKTLSDVIEEEIPEGDVAVLSGPSHAEEVGKGIPTTCVVSARTRATAEYLQSIFMSPVFRVYTTPDILGVELGGALKNVIALAAGTADGLGYGDNTKAALITRGITEIARLGKKMGAQMETFYGLSGIGDLIVTCASVHSRNRKAGYLIGQGCTMEQAMDLSLIHI
;
A
#
# COMPACT_ATOMS: atom_id res chain seq x y z
N MET A 1 -8.72 9.22 -20.20
CA MET A 1 -9.29 7.94 -19.71
C MET A 1 -8.27 6.86 -19.99
N ALA A 2 -7.93 6.05 -18.99
CA ALA A 2 -7.02 4.90 -19.11
C ALA A 2 -7.73 3.64 -18.62
N LYS A 3 -7.26 2.47 -19.04
CA LYS A 3 -7.71 1.19 -18.52
C LYS A 3 -6.74 0.69 -17.45
N ILE A 4 -7.24 0.48 -16.23
CA ILE A 4 -6.41 0.21 -15.06
C ILE A 4 -6.83 -1.12 -14.44
N SER A 5 -5.85 -1.99 -14.24
CA SER A 5 -6.05 -3.24 -13.50
C SER A 5 -5.51 -3.10 -12.08
N VAL A 6 -6.36 -3.34 -11.09
CA VAL A 6 -5.98 -3.40 -9.68
C VAL A 6 -5.89 -4.86 -9.26
N LEU A 7 -4.69 -5.33 -8.96
CA LEU A 7 -4.42 -6.71 -8.56
C LEU A 7 -4.42 -6.83 -7.04
N GLY A 8 -5.51 -7.36 -6.50
CA GLY A 8 -5.75 -7.56 -5.08
C GLY A 8 -7.06 -6.93 -4.60
N SER A 9 -8.00 -7.75 -4.16
CA SER A 9 -9.32 -7.36 -3.65
C SER A 9 -9.35 -7.19 -2.12
N GLY A 10 -8.21 -6.77 -1.53
CA GLY A 10 -8.12 -6.35 -0.13
C GLY A 10 -8.68 -4.94 0.07
N SER A 11 -8.70 -4.46 1.32
CA SER A 11 -9.19 -3.11 1.67
C SER A 11 -8.58 -2.03 0.77
N TRP A 12 -7.24 -2.03 0.64
CA TRP A 12 -6.53 -1.02 -0.14
C TRP A 12 -6.78 -1.14 -1.64
N GLY A 13 -6.82 -2.36 -2.19
CA GLY A 13 -7.12 -2.56 -3.61
C GLY A 13 -8.54 -2.11 -3.96
N MET A 14 -9.54 -2.40 -3.13
CA MET A 14 -10.92 -1.94 -3.34
C MET A 14 -11.03 -0.41 -3.25
N ALA A 15 -10.37 0.21 -2.26
CA ALA A 15 -10.37 1.67 -2.11
C ALA A 15 -9.74 2.37 -3.33
N LEU A 16 -8.61 1.84 -3.83
CA LEU A 16 -7.96 2.37 -5.05
C LEU A 16 -8.78 2.11 -6.31
N ALA A 17 -9.41 0.94 -6.43
CA ALA A 17 -10.29 0.66 -7.57
C ALA A 17 -11.46 1.66 -7.64
N LEU A 18 -12.07 1.97 -6.50
CA LEU A 18 -13.12 2.98 -6.41
C LEU A 18 -12.61 4.39 -6.71
N LEU A 19 -11.45 4.78 -6.16
CA LEU A 19 -10.81 6.06 -6.44
C LEU A 19 -10.59 6.25 -7.96
N LEU A 20 -9.98 5.26 -8.60
CA LEU A 20 -9.65 5.29 -10.02
C LEU A 20 -10.90 5.30 -10.91
N TYR A 21 -11.94 4.56 -10.53
CA TYR A 21 -13.25 4.61 -11.19
C TYR A 21 -13.88 6.00 -11.08
N ASN A 22 -13.88 6.60 -9.91
CA ASN A 22 -14.39 7.95 -9.68
C ASN A 22 -13.60 9.03 -10.43
N ASN A 23 -12.31 8.76 -10.74
CA ASN A 23 -11.49 9.61 -11.60
C ASN A 23 -11.82 9.44 -13.11
N GLY A 24 -12.80 8.62 -13.48
CA GLY A 24 -13.26 8.41 -14.86
C GLY A 24 -12.42 7.40 -15.66
N HIS A 25 -11.71 6.48 -14.98
CA HIS A 25 -10.98 5.40 -15.63
C HIS A 25 -11.83 4.13 -15.76
N GLU A 26 -11.50 3.28 -16.74
CA GLU A 26 -12.00 1.90 -16.81
C GLU A 26 -11.20 1.04 -15.84
N VAL A 27 -11.88 0.38 -14.90
CA VAL A 27 -11.20 -0.33 -13.82
C VAL A 27 -11.55 -1.81 -13.81
N LEU A 28 -10.53 -2.65 -13.77
CA LEU A 28 -10.60 -4.08 -13.53
C LEU A 28 -10.07 -4.39 -12.12
N LEU A 29 -10.82 -5.14 -11.34
CA LEU A 29 -10.38 -5.57 -10.01
C LEU A 29 -10.15 -7.08 -10.01
N TRP A 30 -8.89 -7.48 -9.88
CA TRP A 30 -8.52 -8.90 -9.84
C TRP A 30 -8.42 -9.42 -8.41
N SER A 31 -8.94 -10.62 -8.19
CA SER A 31 -8.80 -11.37 -6.95
C SER A 31 -8.15 -12.73 -7.19
N ALA A 32 -7.10 -13.03 -6.43
CA ALA A 32 -6.43 -14.34 -6.48
C ALA A 32 -7.30 -15.49 -5.97
N ARG A 33 -8.33 -15.19 -5.17
CA ARG A 33 -9.22 -16.17 -4.58
C ARG A 33 -10.56 -16.14 -5.29
N PRO A 34 -10.94 -17.22 -6.00
CA PRO A 34 -12.22 -17.27 -6.73
C PRO A 34 -13.44 -17.04 -5.85
N GLU A 35 -13.40 -17.51 -4.60
CA GLU A 35 -14.49 -17.33 -3.66
C GLU A 35 -14.66 -15.87 -3.24
N ASP A 36 -13.55 -15.15 -2.95
CA ASP A 36 -13.59 -13.72 -2.63
C ASP A 36 -14.14 -12.92 -3.83
N ALA A 37 -13.72 -13.26 -5.05
CA ALA A 37 -14.24 -12.65 -6.28
C ALA A 37 -15.74 -12.90 -6.45
N ARG A 38 -16.21 -14.12 -6.21
CA ARG A 38 -17.63 -14.47 -6.29
C ARG A 38 -18.45 -13.65 -5.30
N LYS A 39 -18.05 -13.66 -4.02
CA LYS A 39 -18.73 -12.87 -2.96
C LYS A 39 -18.78 -11.38 -3.31
N LEU A 40 -17.67 -10.84 -3.83
CA LEU A 40 -17.60 -9.43 -4.19
C LEU A 40 -18.44 -9.09 -5.43
N ARG A 41 -18.59 -9.98 -6.42
CA ARG A 41 -19.52 -9.81 -7.55
C ARG A 41 -20.97 -9.81 -7.10
N GLU A 42 -21.34 -10.71 -6.19
CA GLU A 42 -22.70 -10.85 -5.69
C GLU A 42 -23.13 -9.70 -4.79
N LYS A 43 -22.24 -9.28 -3.88
CA LYS A 43 -22.58 -8.30 -2.84
C LYS A 43 -22.15 -6.87 -3.15
N ARG A 44 -21.20 -6.70 -4.06
CA ARG A 44 -20.55 -5.41 -4.37
C ARG A 44 -20.00 -4.67 -3.14
N GLU A 45 -19.80 -5.40 -2.06
CA GLU A 45 -19.25 -4.92 -0.79
C GLU A 45 -18.45 -6.03 -0.11
N ASN A 46 -17.45 -5.65 0.67
CA ASN A 46 -16.75 -6.56 1.56
C ASN A 46 -16.69 -5.95 2.98
N PRO A 47 -17.71 -6.18 3.81
CA PRO A 47 -17.82 -5.58 5.13
C PRO A 47 -16.71 -6.02 6.10
N ASP A 48 -16.10 -7.20 5.87
CA ASP A 48 -15.00 -7.70 6.71
C ASP A 48 -13.70 -6.93 6.47
N ARG A 49 -13.52 -6.36 5.26
CA ARG A 49 -12.29 -5.69 4.86
C ARG A 49 -12.44 -4.19 4.68
N LEU A 50 -13.54 -3.73 4.11
CA LEU A 50 -13.79 -2.31 3.82
C LEU A 50 -15.29 -2.01 4.02
N PRO A 51 -15.76 -1.93 5.27
CA PRO A 51 -17.17 -1.75 5.56
C PRO A 51 -17.70 -0.40 5.08
N GLY A 52 -18.92 -0.42 4.52
CA GLY A 52 -19.64 0.76 4.06
C GLY A 52 -19.13 1.34 2.75
N VAL A 53 -18.33 0.58 1.98
CA VAL A 53 -17.85 0.97 0.65
C VAL A 53 -18.43 0.02 -0.40
N GLN A 54 -19.26 0.58 -1.29
CA GLN A 54 -19.87 -0.15 -2.39
C GLN A 54 -18.98 -0.09 -3.64
N ILE A 55 -18.81 -1.22 -4.30
CA ILE A 55 -18.05 -1.33 -5.55
C ILE A 55 -19.04 -1.20 -6.73
N PRO A 56 -18.91 -0.17 -7.58
CA PRO A 56 -19.79 0.02 -8.75
C PRO A 56 -19.86 -1.20 -9.66
N GLU A 57 -21.02 -1.41 -10.29
CA GLU A 57 -21.25 -2.52 -11.22
C GLU A 57 -20.30 -2.48 -12.43
N ASP A 58 -19.91 -1.28 -12.87
CA ASP A 58 -18.98 -1.06 -13.98
C ASP A 58 -17.54 -1.49 -13.67
N ILE A 59 -17.18 -1.67 -12.41
CA ILE A 59 -15.89 -2.28 -12.04
C ILE A 59 -16.00 -3.78 -12.25
N GLU A 60 -15.33 -4.29 -13.28
CA GLU A 60 -15.30 -5.71 -13.57
C GLU A 60 -14.41 -6.45 -12.57
N ILE A 61 -14.94 -7.49 -11.90
CA ILE A 61 -14.21 -8.30 -10.91
C ILE A 61 -13.75 -9.60 -11.57
N LEU A 62 -12.43 -9.80 -11.64
CA LEU A 62 -11.79 -10.90 -12.37
C LEU A 62 -11.02 -11.85 -11.45
N THR A 63 -10.90 -13.10 -11.92
CA THR A 63 -9.95 -14.09 -11.38
C THR A 63 -8.91 -14.49 -12.41
N ASP A 64 -9.14 -14.15 -13.68
CA ASP A 64 -8.21 -14.37 -14.79
C ASP A 64 -7.15 -13.24 -14.78
N LEU A 65 -5.91 -13.62 -14.46
CA LEU A 65 -4.78 -12.70 -14.37
C LEU A 65 -4.33 -12.21 -15.75
N GLU A 66 -4.30 -13.08 -16.74
CA GLU A 66 -3.93 -12.74 -18.12
C GLU A 66 -4.85 -11.67 -18.69
N ARG A 67 -6.16 -11.89 -18.57
CA ARG A 67 -7.17 -10.92 -19.03
C ARG A 67 -7.05 -9.59 -18.29
N ALA A 68 -6.80 -9.61 -16.97
CA ALA A 68 -6.64 -8.40 -16.19
C ALA A 68 -5.45 -7.56 -16.66
N ILE A 69 -4.33 -8.19 -17.04
CA ILE A 69 -3.08 -7.49 -17.37
C ILE A 69 -3.02 -7.04 -18.83
N LYS A 70 -3.35 -7.93 -19.78
CA LYS A 70 -3.17 -7.66 -21.21
C LYS A 70 -3.97 -6.46 -21.71
N SER A 71 -5.10 -6.20 -21.11
CA SER A 71 -5.97 -5.09 -21.50
C SER A 71 -5.67 -3.76 -20.81
N ALA A 72 -4.79 -3.76 -19.80
CA ALA A 72 -4.54 -2.58 -18.96
C ALA A 72 -3.40 -1.70 -19.49
N ASP A 73 -3.57 -0.39 -19.38
CA ASP A 73 -2.50 0.61 -19.57
C ASP A 73 -1.61 0.70 -18.32
N VAL A 74 -2.24 0.58 -17.15
CA VAL A 74 -1.58 0.62 -15.83
C VAL A 74 -2.02 -0.59 -15.01
N THR A 75 -1.08 -1.28 -14.39
CA THR A 75 -1.33 -2.36 -13.44
C THR A 75 -0.93 -1.93 -12.04
N VAL A 76 -1.88 -1.92 -11.10
CA VAL A 76 -1.68 -1.56 -9.69
C VAL A 76 -1.56 -2.84 -8.87
N LEU A 77 -0.40 -3.08 -8.24
CA LEU A 77 -0.15 -4.22 -7.35
C LEU A 77 -0.56 -3.88 -5.92
N ALA A 78 -1.75 -4.34 -5.53
CA ALA A 78 -2.35 -4.14 -4.21
C ALA A 78 -2.46 -5.46 -3.41
N VAL A 79 -1.65 -6.46 -3.74
CA VAL A 79 -1.51 -7.69 -2.95
C VAL A 79 -0.63 -7.45 -1.72
N ALA A 80 -0.76 -8.28 -0.69
CA ALA A 80 0.11 -8.16 0.49
C ALA A 80 1.58 -8.46 0.14
N SER A 81 2.51 -7.78 0.82
CA SER A 81 3.95 -7.84 0.53
C SER A 81 4.54 -9.25 0.38
N PRO A 82 4.17 -10.28 1.17
CA PRO A 82 4.69 -11.64 0.98
C PRO A 82 4.32 -12.28 -0.37
N TYR A 83 3.30 -11.75 -1.05
CA TYR A 83 2.82 -12.29 -2.33
C TYR A 83 3.31 -11.51 -3.55
N ILE A 84 4.10 -10.44 -3.38
CA ILE A 84 4.57 -9.59 -4.49
C ILE A 84 5.38 -10.41 -5.49
N ARG A 85 6.43 -11.13 -5.06
CA ARG A 85 7.26 -11.94 -5.96
C ARG A 85 6.44 -12.96 -6.74
N SER A 86 5.66 -13.75 -6.04
CA SER A 86 4.87 -14.80 -6.68
C SER A 86 3.81 -14.25 -7.64
N THR A 87 3.27 -13.06 -7.35
CA THR A 87 2.33 -12.38 -8.24
C THR A 87 3.06 -11.79 -9.45
N ALA A 88 4.19 -11.11 -9.25
CA ALA A 88 5.01 -10.56 -10.33
C ALA A 88 5.49 -11.66 -11.29
N HIS A 89 5.95 -12.80 -10.75
CA HIS A 89 6.32 -13.96 -11.55
C HIS A 89 5.18 -14.46 -12.46
N LYS A 90 3.96 -14.54 -11.93
CA LYS A 90 2.78 -14.93 -12.71
C LYS A 90 2.35 -13.86 -13.71
N MET A 91 2.64 -12.59 -13.45
CA MET A 91 2.34 -11.47 -14.35
C MET A 91 3.30 -11.39 -15.54
N ALA A 92 4.57 -11.74 -15.33
CA ALA A 92 5.66 -11.52 -16.29
C ALA A 92 5.34 -11.93 -17.73
N PRO A 93 4.72 -13.11 -18.02
CA PRO A 93 4.39 -13.51 -19.36
C PRO A 93 3.38 -12.62 -20.09
N PHE A 94 2.65 -11.78 -19.38
CA PHE A 94 1.54 -10.98 -19.90
C PHE A 94 1.84 -9.49 -19.96
N ILE A 95 2.95 -9.05 -19.36
CA ILE A 95 3.38 -7.64 -19.33
C ILE A 95 4.00 -7.25 -20.68
N ARG A 96 3.57 -6.12 -21.21
CA ARG A 96 4.18 -5.51 -22.40
C ARG A 96 5.37 -4.65 -22.00
N LYS A 97 6.35 -4.56 -22.89
CA LYS A 97 7.50 -3.68 -22.68
C LYS A 97 7.08 -2.24 -22.36
N GLY A 98 7.57 -1.72 -21.25
CA GLY A 98 7.27 -0.38 -20.74
C GLY A 98 5.86 -0.22 -20.16
N GLN A 99 5.09 -1.31 -19.95
CA GLN A 99 3.81 -1.22 -19.26
C GLN A 99 4.01 -0.72 -17.84
N LYS A 100 3.17 0.23 -17.40
CA LYS A 100 3.29 0.83 -16.07
C LYS A 100 2.80 -0.14 -15.00
N ILE A 101 3.64 -0.38 -13.99
CA ILE A 101 3.34 -1.22 -12.84
C ILE A 101 3.51 -0.36 -11.59
N VAL A 102 2.44 -0.19 -10.81
CA VAL A 102 2.47 0.62 -9.59
C VAL A 102 2.36 -0.29 -8.38
N ASN A 103 3.46 -0.42 -7.63
CA ASN A 103 3.43 -1.08 -6.32
C ASN A 103 2.80 -0.15 -5.29
N VAL A 104 1.77 -0.64 -4.60
CA VAL A 104 1.10 0.09 -3.50
C VAL A 104 1.19 -0.70 -2.17
N ALA A 105 1.86 -1.84 -2.18
CA ALA A 105 2.15 -2.62 -0.98
C ALA A 105 3.32 -1.99 -0.21
N LYS A 106 3.30 -2.17 1.10
CA LYS A 106 4.34 -1.67 2.01
C LYS A 106 5.04 -2.85 2.68
N GLY A 107 6.35 -2.94 2.54
CA GLY A 107 7.14 -4.03 3.10
C GLY A 107 8.48 -4.20 2.43
N ILE A 108 9.23 -5.17 2.93
CA ILE A 108 10.52 -5.65 2.42
C ILE A 108 10.40 -7.16 2.26
N GLU A 109 10.99 -7.73 1.23
CA GLU A 109 11.00 -9.19 1.07
C GLU A 109 11.86 -9.85 2.14
N GLU A 110 11.29 -10.78 2.91
CA GLU A 110 11.92 -11.36 4.09
C GLU A 110 13.26 -12.05 3.80
N LYS A 111 13.33 -12.86 2.75
CA LYS A 111 14.52 -13.70 2.46
C LYS A 111 15.68 -12.93 1.86
N THR A 112 15.40 -11.97 1.00
CA THR A 112 16.41 -11.24 0.22
C THR A 112 16.70 -9.85 0.76
N LEU A 113 15.83 -9.32 1.63
CA LEU A 113 15.83 -7.96 2.16
C LEU A 113 15.72 -6.88 1.05
N LYS A 114 15.23 -7.27 -0.13
CA LYS A 114 14.99 -6.35 -1.25
C LYS A 114 13.73 -5.53 -1.05
N THR A 115 13.72 -4.34 -1.62
CA THR A 115 12.49 -3.56 -1.75
C THR A 115 11.52 -4.24 -2.71
N LEU A 116 10.25 -3.92 -2.61
CA LEU A 116 9.24 -4.58 -3.44
C LEU A 116 9.35 -4.17 -4.91
N SER A 117 9.82 -2.94 -5.19
CA SER A 117 10.11 -2.50 -6.57
C SER A 117 11.26 -3.30 -7.17
N ASP A 118 12.36 -3.54 -6.42
CA ASP A 118 13.46 -4.38 -6.88
C ASP A 118 12.99 -5.81 -7.18
N VAL A 119 12.12 -6.37 -6.33
CA VAL A 119 11.52 -7.69 -6.54
C VAL A 119 10.68 -7.74 -7.82
N ILE A 120 9.89 -6.69 -8.08
CA ILE A 120 9.06 -6.62 -9.29
C ILE A 120 9.95 -6.48 -10.54
N GLU A 121 10.98 -5.62 -10.49
CA GLU A 121 11.93 -5.43 -11.60
C GLU A 121 12.73 -6.70 -11.92
N GLU A 122 13.06 -7.52 -10.92
CA GLU A 122 13.69 -8.83 -11.12
C GLU A 122 12.79 -9.81 -11.90
N GLU A 123 11.52 -9.88 -11.52
CA GLU A 123 10.57 -10.81 -12.15
C GLU A 123 10.05 -10.26 -13.50
N ILE A 124 10.01 -8.93 -13.67
CA ILE A 124 9.43 -8.24 -14.82
C ILE A 124 10.40 -7.15 -15.32
N PRO A 125 11.56 -7.50 -15.89
CA PRO A 125 12.56 -6.50 -16.30
C PRO A 125 12.08 -5.58 -17.44
N GLU A 126 11.05 -5.96 -18.17
CA GLU A 126 10.44 -5.15 -19.24
C GLU A 126 9.40 -4.14 -18.74
N GLY A 127 9.01 -4.21 -17.45
CA GLY A 127 8.03 -3.32 -16.83
C GLY A 127 8.61 -1.95 -16.48
N ASP A 128 7.76 -0.93 -16.44
CA ASP A 128 8.10 0.39 -15.91
C ASP A 128 7.51 0.53 -14.51
N VAL A 129 8.34 0.23 -13.51
CA VAL A 129 7.91 0.09 -12.11
C VAL A 129 7.90 1.43 -11.39
N ALA A 130 6.82 1.68 -10.67
CA ALA A 130 6.63 2.84 -9.81
C ALA A 130 6.05 2.43 -8.46
N VAL A 131 6.11 3.32 -7.48
CA VAL A 131 5.61 3.12 -6.13
C VAL A 131 4.68 4.26 -5.75
N LEU A 132 3.52 3.94 -5.15
CA LEU A 132 2.62 4.91 -4.54
C LEU A 132 2.55 4.64 -3.03
N SER A 133 2.87 5.64 -2.21
CA SER A 133 2.87 5.52 -0.74
C SER A 133 2.50 6.84 -0.08
N GLY A 134 2.22 6.81 1.23
CA GLY A 134 1.84 7.98 2.03
C GLY A 134 0.79 7.62 3.08
N PRO A 135 0.32 8.59 3.87
CA PRO A 135 -0.74 8.41 4.85
C PRO A 135 -2.07 8.11 4.14
N SER A 136 -2.42 6.83 4.03
CA SER A 136 -3.52 6.37 3.17
C SER A 136 -4.22 5.15 3.75
N HIS A 137 -5.01 5.36 4.80
CA HIS A 137 -5.91 4.30 5.28
C HIS A 137 -7.02 4.04 4.27
N ALA A 138 -7.21 2.76 3.93
CA ALA A 138 -8.18 2.33 2.93
C ALA A 138 -9.61 2.76 3.28
N GLU A 139 -9.93 2.77 4.57
CA GLU A 139 -11.24 3.15 5.12
C GLU A 139 -11.57 4.61 4.84
N GLU A 140 -10.57 5.50 4.86
CA GLU A 140 -10.73 6.92 4.57
C GLU A 140 -10.78 7.16 3.06
N VAL A 141 -9.86 6.57 2.31
CA VAL A 141 -9.81 6.70 0.84
C VAL A 141 -11.08 6.14 0.19
N GLY A 142 -11.56 4.98 0.64
CA GLY A 142 -12.79 4.37 0.14
C GLY A 142 -14.06 5.22 0.40
N LYS A 143 -14.03 6.11 1.39
CA LYS A 143 -15.10 7.06 1.69
C LYS A 143 -14.91 8.43 1.04
N GLY A 144 -13.87 8.62 0.24
CA GLY A 144 -13.55 9.89 -0.40
C GLY A 144 -13.08 10.99 0.56
N ILE A 145 -12.55 10.62 1.73
CA ILE A 145 -11.97 11.57 2.69
C ILE A 145 -10.64 12.09 2.11
N PRO A 146 -10.37 13.41 2.18
CA PRO A 146 -9.17 13.99 1.62
C PRO A 146 -7.89 13.28 2.10
N THR A 147 -7.12 12.80 1.13
CA THR A 147 -5.90 12.03 1.35
C THR A 147 -4.78 12.56 0.46
N THR A 148 -3.55 12.45 0.92
CA THR A 148 -2.38 12.88 0.16
C THR A 148 -1.32 11.78 0.13
N CYS A 149 -0.84 11.45 -1.08
CA CYS A 149 0.21 10.45 -1.30
C CYS A 149 1.36 10.99 -2.14
N VAL A 150 2.41 10.20 -2.27
CA VAL A 150 3.53 10.45 -3.18
C VAL A 150 3.68 9.26 -4.13
N VAL A 151 3.89 9.56 -5.41
CA VAL A 151 4.28 8.59 -6.43
C VAL A 151 5.75 8.78 -6.79
N SER A 152 6.49 7.69 -6.86
CA SER A 152 7.89 7.66 -7.26
C SER A 152 8.10 6.70 -8.41
N ALA A 153 8.91 7.08 -9.40
CA ALA A 153 9.23 6.26 -10.56
C ALA A 153 10.66 6.55 -11.04
N ARG A 154 11.23 5.64 -11.86
CA ARG A 154 12.57 5.80 -12.43
C ARG A 154 12.67 7.03 -13.34
N THR A 155 11.57 7.41 -14.01
CA THR A 155 11.53 8.60 -14.86
C THR A 155 10.49 9.60 -14.35
N ARG A 156 10.78 10.88 -14.53
CA ARG A 156 9.85 11.95 -14.22
C ARG A 156 8.57 11.85 -15.04
N ALA A 157 8.65 11.48 -16.30
CA ALA A 157 7.51 11.33 -17.19
C ALA A 157 6.54 10.25 -16.66
N THR A 158 7.06 9.10 -16.20
CA THR A 158 6.24 8.05 -15.58
C THR A 158 5.59 8.53 -14.28
N ALA A 159 6.35 9.22 -13.42
CA ALA A 159 5.80 9.77 -12.17
C ALA A 159 4.68 10.78 -12.42
N GLU A 160 4.87 11.73 -13.36
CA GLU A 160 3.86 12.74 -13.72
C GLU A 160 2.62 12.11 -14.39
N TYR A 161 2.81 11.10 -15.25
CA TYR A 161 1.70 10.35 -15.84
C TYR A 161 0.87 9.66 -14.74
N LEU A 162 1.52 8.93 -13.84
CA LEU A 162 0.83 8.25 -12.74
C LEU A 162 0.21 9.24 -11.75
N GLN A 163 0.85 10.37 -11.49
CA GLN A 163 0.26 11.47 -10.74
C GLN A 163 -1.09 11.87 -11.35
N SER A 164 -1.15 12.06 -12.68
CA SER A 164 -2.39 12.44 -13.37
C SER A 164 -3.49 11.36 -13.30
N ILE A 165 -3.11 10.08 -13.21
CA ILE A 165 -4.04 8.94 -13.07
C ILE A 165 -4.71 8.93 -11.69
N PHE A 166 -3.92 9.11 -10.62
CA PHE A 166 -4.42 8.99 -9.25
C PHE A 166 -5.00 10.29 -8.69
N MET A 167 -4.58 11.45 -9.21
CA MET A 167 -4.98 12.76 -8.66
C MET A 167 -6.48 13.02 -8.81
N SER A 168 -7.11 13.50 -7.73
CA SER A 168 -8.49 13.97 -7.73
C SER A 168 -8.67 15.10 -6.70
N PRO A 169 -9.84 15.73 -6.62
CA PRO A 169 -10.14 16.73 -5.59
C PRO A 169 -9.96 16.24 -4.15
N VAL A 170 -10.12 14.92 -3.94
CA VAL A 170 -10.00 14.27 -2.63
C VAL A 170 -8.73 13.41 -2.49
N PHE A 171 -7.92 13.27 -3.55
CA PHE A 171 -6.69 12.48 -3.49
C PHE A 171 -5.54 13.24 -4.15
N ARG A 172 -4.75 13.93 -3.33
CA ARG A 172 -3.60 14.70 -3.80
C ARG A 172 -2.39 13.80 -3.97
N VAL A 173 -1.69 13.89 -5.11
CA VAL A 173 -0.48 13.12 -5.38
C VAL A 173 0.68 14.06 -5.70
N TYR A 174 1.79 13.89 -4.98
CA TYR A 174 3.08 14.53 -5.26
C TYR A 174 4.02 13.54 -5.94
N THR A 175 5.05 14.04 -6.59
CA THR A 175 6.08 13.22 -7.24
C THR A 175 7.43 13.36 -6.53
N THR A 176 8.23 12.29 -6.52
CA THR A 176 9.62 12.28 -6.06
C THR A 176 10.43 11.27 -6.89
N PRO A 177 11.74 11.51 -7.14
CA PRO A 177 12.59 10.52 -7.79
C PRO A 177 13.10 9.41 -6.86
N ASP A 178 12.92 9.52 -5.55
CA ASP A 178 13.48 8.63 -4.53
C ASP A 178 12.56 7.43 -4.23
N ILE A 179 12.55 6.43 -5.12
CA ILE A 179 11.77 5.20 -4.93
C ILE A 179 12.17 4.50 -3.63
N LEU A 180 13.47 4.37 -3.38
CA LEU A 180 14.00 3.68 -2.21
C LEU A 180 13.52 4.31 -0.90
N GLY A 181 13.60 5.63 -0.77
CA GLY A 181 13.15 6.35 0.42
C GLY A 181 11.64 6.21 0.64
N VAL A 182 10.84 6.25 -0.44
CA VAL A 182 9.38 6.05 -0.38
C VAL A 182 9.03 4.66 0.12
N GLU A 183 9.70 3.61 -0.36
CA GLU A 183 9.46 2.24 0.05
C GLU A 183 9.91 1.97 1.49
N LEU A 184 11.12 2.43 1.86
CA LEU A 184 11.66 2.25 3.22
C LEU A 184 10.80 2.96 4.27
N GLY A 185 10.35 4.17 4.00
CA GLY A 185 9.43 4.90 4.89
C GLY A 185 8.16 4.09 5.15
N GLY A 186 7.51 3.61 4.08
CA GLY A 186 6.29 2.81 4.17
C GLY A 186 6.48 1.44 4.83
N ALA A 187 7.63 0.80 4.65
CA ALA A 187 7.92 -0.52 5.22
C ALA A 187 8.28 -0.44 6.71
N LEU A 188 9.23 0.43 7.06
CA LEU A 188 9.83 0.48 8.40
C LEU A 188 8.92 1.12 9.44
N LYS A 189 7.99 1.99 9.05
CA LYS A 189 7.01 2.59 9.96
C LYS A 189 6.22 1.56 10.78
N ASN A 190 6.01 0.36 10.24
CA ASN A 190 5.20 -0.67 10.89
C ASN A 190 5.83 -1.18 12.19
N VAL A 191 7.17 -1.20 12.26
CA VAL A 191 7.92 -1.54 13.48
C VAL A 191 7.65 -0.50 14.58
N ILE A 192 7.70 0.79 14.21
CA ILE A 192 7.46 1.88 15.16
C ILE A 192 5.98 1.91 15.59
N ALA A 193 5.06 1.62 14.67
CA ALA A 193 3.63 1.53 14.99
C ALA A 193 3.33 0.40 15.99
N LEU A 194 4.00 -0.74 15.87
CA LEU A 194 3.91 -1.84 16.84
C LEU A 194 4.38 -1.37 18.22
N ALA A 195 5.55 -0.72 18.29
CA ALA A 195 6.10 -0.18 19.53
C ALA A 195 5.20 0.89 20.16
N ALA A 196 4.64 1.81 19.34
CA ALA A 196 3.69 2.82 19.80
C ALA A 196 2.41 2.19 20.37
N GLY A 197 1.90 1.15 19.70
CA GLY A 197 0.77 0.37 20.22
C GLY A 197 1.08 -0.30 21.55
N THR A 198 2.27 -0.92 21.70
CA THR A 198 2.69 -1.54 22.95
C THR A 198 2.77 -0.53 24.09
N ALA A 199 3.32 0.67 23.83
CA ALA A 199 3.34 1.76 24.81
C ALA A 199 1.92 2.19 25.22
N ASP A 200 0.99 2.30 24.26
CA ASP A 200 -0.43 2.59 24.55
C ASP A 200 -1.05 1.50 25.43
N GLY A 201 -0.79 0.22 25.11
CA GLY A 201 -1.29 -0.93 25.86
C GLY A 201 -0.78 -1.00 27.29
N LEU A 202 0.44 -0.56 27.53
CA LEU A 202 1.06 -0.42 28.87
C LEU A 202 0.56 0.81 29.63
N GLY A 203 -0.30 1.64 29.04
CA GLY A 203 -0.83 2.84 29.66
C GLY A 203 0.11 4.04 29.62
N TYR A 204 1.12 4.06 28.75
CA TYR A 204 1.97 5.23 28.55
C TYR A 204 1.24 6.29 27.75
N GLY A 205 1.50 7.57 28.11
CA GLY A 205 0.77 8.71 27.53
C GLY A 205 1.36 9.23 26.22
N ASP A 206 0.78 10.33 25.75
CA ASP A 206 1.09 10.96 24.46
C ASP A 206 2.54 11.45 24.36
N ASN A 207 3.16 11.86 25.45
CA ASN A 207 4.57 12.23 25.46
C ASN A 207 5.48 11.07 25.06
N THR A 208 5.21 9.86 25.54
CA THR A 208 5.95 8.64 25.15
C THR A 208 5.72 8.32 23.67
N LYS A 209 4.48 8.42 23.19
CA LYS A 209 4.16 8.21 21.79
C LYS A 209 4.87 9.22 20.88
N ALA A 210 4.87 10.51 21.25
CA ALA A 210 5.57 11.54 20.50
C ALA A 210 7.08 11.27 20.44
N ALA A 211 7.69 10.86 21.57
CA ALA A 211 9.10 10.48 21.63
C ALA A 211 9.42 9.26 20.74
N LEU A 212 8.59 8.22 20.76
CA LEU A 212 8.73 7.03 19.91
C LEU A 212 8.65 7.40 18.41
N ILE A 213 7.70 8.23 18.01
CA ILE A 213 7.56 8.69 16.62
C ILE A 213 8.81 9.48 16.20
N THR A 214 9.26 10.44 17.03
CA THR A 214 10.42 11.29 16.74
C THR A 214 11.70 10.48 16.63
N ARG A 215 11.92 9.56 17.56
CA ARG A 215 13.09 8.67 17.51
C ARG A 215 12.99 7.67 16.37
N GLY A 216 11.81 7.11 16.15
CA GLY A 216 11.55 6.16 15.08
C GLY A 216 11.86 6.73 13.70
N ILE A 217 11.36 7.92 13.36
CA ILE A 217 11.67 8.53 12.06
C ILE A 217 13.16 8.84 11.91
N THR A 218 13.85 9.21 13.00
CA THR A 218 15.28 9.46 12.96
C THR A 218 16.07 8.18 12.63
N GLU A 219 15.67 7.04 13.18
CA GLU A 219 16.30 5.75 12.91
C GLU A 219 16.01 5.25 11.49
N ILE A 220 14.75 5.38 11.04
CA ILE A 220 14.34 5.06 9.66
C ILE A 220 15.17 5.89 8.66
N ALA A 221 15.28 7.20 8.88
CA ALA A 221 16.02 8.11 8.01
C ALA A 221 17.54 7.79 8.00
N ARG A 222 18.13 7.44 9.13
CA ARG A 222 19.54 7.01 9.21
C ARG A 222 19.78 5.74 8.41
N LEU A 223 18.92 4.74 8.55
CA LEU A 223 19.01 3.49 7.79
C LEU A 223 18.83 3.78 6.30
N GLY A 224 17.78 4.53 5.92
CA GLY A 224 17.51 4.88 4.54
C GLY A 224 18.67 5.62 3.87
N LYS A 225 19.27 6.59 4.56
CA LYS A 225 20.47 7.30 4.08
C LYS A 225 21.63 6.34 3.82
N LYS A 226 21.88 5.37 4.73
CA LYS A 226 22.93 4.37 4.53
C LYS A 226 22.65 3.45 3.33
N MET A 227 21.40 3.23 3.00
CA MET A 227 20.99 2.45 1.83
C MET A 227 20.95 3.28 0.52
N GLY A 228 21.16 4.60 0.59
CA GLY A 228 21.20 5.48 -0.58
C GLY A 228 19.95 6.32 -0.82
N ALA A 229 18.96 6.28 0.07
CA ALA A 229 17.78 7.13 0.01
C ALA A 229 18.07 8.59 0.39
N GLN A 230 17.20 9.51 -0.05
CA GLN A 230 17.27 10.93 0.28
C GLN A 230 16.66 11.21 1.65
N MET A 231 17.34 11.99 2.48
CA MET A 231 16.87 12.34 3.84
C MET A 231 15.53 13.06 3.82
N GLU A 232 15.34 13.92 2.83
CA GLU A 232 14.15 14.77 2.64
C GLU A 232 12.87 13.92 2.46
N THR A 233 12.99 12.73 1.86
CA THR A 233 11.88 11.82 1.66
C THR A 233 11.27 11.37 2.99
N PHE A 234 12.09 11.20 4.02
CA PHE A 234 11.61 10.76 5.35
C PHE A 234 10.91 11.87 6.13
N TYR A 235 11.13 13.15 5.79
CA TYR A 235 10.37 14.28 6.33
C TYR A 235 9.06 14.54 5.57
N GLY A 236 8.81 13.80 4.50
CA GLY A 236 7.63 13.91 3.65
C GLY A 236 6.51 12.93 4.01
N LEU A 237 5.60 12.77 3.04
CA LEU A 237 4.37 11.98 3.20
C LEU A 237 4.62 10.49 3.44
N SER A 238 5.55 9.87 2.70
CA SER A 238 5.88 8.44 2.85
C SER A 238 6.74 8.13 4.07
N GLY A 239 7.35 9.16 4.68
CA GLY A 239 8.12 9.06 5.92
C GLY A 239 7.28 9.42 7.14
N ILE A 240 7.52 10.64 7.67
CA ILE A 240 6.87 11.10 8.91
C ILE A 240 5.35 11.15 8.82
N GLY A 241 4.78 11.52 7.66
CA GLY A 241 3.33 11.57 7.47
C GLY A 241 2.66 10.21 7.67
N ASP A 242 3.17 9.18 6.99
CA ASP A 242 2.66 7.81 7.08
C ASP A 242 2.96 7.18 8.45
N LEU A 243 4.09 7.54 9.07
CA LEU A 243 4.44 7.10 10.42
C LEU A 243 3.47 7.64 11.48
N ILE A 244 3.19 8.95 11.46
CA ILE A 244 2.28 9.58 12.43
C ILE A 244 0.88 8.94 12.34
N VAL A 245 0.30 8.87 11.14
CA VAL A 245 -1.05 8.32 10.98
C VAL A 245 -1.10 6.86 11.41
N THR A 246 -0.04 6.08 11.16
CA THR A 246 0.00 4.66 11.52
C THR A 246 0.16 4.44 13.03
N CYS A 247 0.90 5.30 13.72
CA CYS A 247 1.06 5.24 15.18
C CYS A 247 -0.14 5.78 15.96
N ALA A 248 -0.93 6.68 15.36
CA ALA A 248 -2.07 7.32 16.02
C ALA A 248 -3.41 6.65 15.71
N SER A 249 -3.58 6.12 14.49
CA SER A 249 -4.88 5.64 14.01
C SER A 249 -5.30 4.30 14.61
N VAL A 250 -6.60 4.19 14.89
CA VAL A 250 -7.25 2.92 15.27
C VAL A 250 -7.31 1.91 14.13
N HIS A 251 -7.20 2.37 12.88
CA HIS A 251 -7.19 1.52 11.69
C HIS A 251 -5.84 0.80 11.48
N SER A 252 -4.79 1.20 12.20
CA SER A 252 -3.50 0.56 12.11
C SER A 252 -3.47 -0.81 12.77
N ARG A 253 -3.38 -1.86 11.96
CA ARG A 253 -3.30 -3.25 12.45
C ARG A 253 -2.04 -3.48 13.27
N ASN A 254 -0.90 -2.90 12.88
CA ASN A 254 0.35 -3.02 13.63
C ASN A 254 0.24 -2.34 15.01
N ARG A 255 -0.34 -1.14 15.07
CA ARG A 255 -0.60 -0.47 16.34
C ARG A 255 -1.56 -1.30 17.23
N LYS A 256 -2.61 -1.86 16.64
CA LYS A 256 -3.57 -2.73 17.35
C LYS A 256 -2.89 -3.98 17.93
N ALA A 257 -2.01 -4.65 17.15
CA ALA A 257 -1.25 -5.79 17.65
C ALA A 257 -0.34 -5.39 18.81
N GLY A 258 0.40 -4.28 18.66
CA GLY A 258 1.21 -3.74 19.75
C GLY A 258 0.37 -3.45 21.01
N TYR A 259 -0.79 -2.82 20.86
CA TYR A 259 -1.69 -2.54 21.97
C TYR A 259 -2.10 -3.83 22.73
N LEU A 260 -2.47 -4.88 22.00
CA LEU A 260 -2.84 -6.16 22.60
C LEU A 260 -1.66 -6.81 23.33
N ILE A 261 -0.45 -6.72 22.77
CA ILE A 261 0.77 -7.19 23.43
C ILE A 261 1.03 -6.40 24.73
N GLY A 262 0.89 -5.09 24.70
CA GLY A 262 1.02 -4.23 25.88
C GLY A 262 -0.04 -4.53 26.96
N GLN A 263 -1.19 -5.05 26.58
CA GLN A 263 -2.24 -5.55 27.49
C GLN A 263 -1.97 -6.98 27.98
N GLY A 264 -0.85 -7.62 27.62
CA GLY A 264 -0.48 -8.95 28.08
C GLY A 264 -0.88 -10.11 27.16
N CYS A 265 -1.38 -9.85 25.95
CA CYS A 265 -1.59 -10.90 24.95
C CYS A 265 -0.26 -11.46 24.46
N THR A 266 -0.25 -12.77 24.15
CA THR A 266 0.88 -13.36 23.42
C THR A 266 0.96 -12.81 22.00
N MET A 267 2.11 -12.96 21.35
CA MET A 267 2.29 -12.56 19.94
C MET A 267 1.25 -13.24 19.03
N GLU A 268 1.03 -14.54 19.22
CA GLU A 268 0.07 -15.33 18.43
C GLU A 268 -1.35 -14.79 18.60
N GLN A 269 -1.81 -14.58 19.82
CA GLN A 269 -3.11 -13.99 20.11
C GLN A 269 -3.26 -12.59 19.50
N ALA A 270 -2.22 -11.76 19.60
CA ALA A 270 -2.24 -10.41 19.04
C ALA A 270 -2.29 -10.43 17.49
N MET A 271 -1.62 -11.36 16.84
CA MET A 271 -1.67 -11.54 15.40
C MET A 271 -3.08 -11.93 14.93
N ASP A 272 -3.68 -12.92 15.56
CA ASP A 272 -5.05 -13.38 15.22
C ASP A 272 -6.08 -12.28 15.40
N LEU A 273 -6.06 -11.59 16.53
CA LEU A 273 -7.03 -10.53 16.86
C LEU A 273 -6.83 -9.23 16.07
N SER A 274 -5.62 -8.98 15.59
CA SER A 274 -5.32 -7.78 14.78
C SER A 274 -5.44 -8.01 13.28
N LEU A 275 -5.62 -9.25 12.83
CA LEU A 275 -5.60 -9.65 11.42
C LEU A 275 -4.29 -9.25 10.71
N ILE A 276 -3.17 -9.26 11.45
CA ILE A 276 -1.84 -9.04 10.89
C ILE A 276 -1.27 -10.37 10.41
N HIS A 277 -0.77 -10.36 9.19
CA HIS A 277 0.09 -11.41 8.65
C HIS A 277 1.52 -10.89 8.68
N ILE A 278 2.20 -11.13 9.78
CA ILE A 278 3.62 -10.81 9.93
C ILE A 278 4.45 -11.99 9.47
#